data_3edb8742b41e5531bb3a1b9b9c8a152b
#
_entry.id   3edb8742b41e5531bb3a1b9b9c8a152b
#
_cell.length_a   1.000
_cell.length_b   1.000
_cell.length_c   1.000
_cell.angle_alpha   90.00
_cell.angle_beta   90.00
_cell.angle_gamma   90.00
#
_symmetry.space_group_name_H-M   'P 1'
#
loop_
_entity.id
_entity.type
_entity.pdbx_description
1 polymer ?
#
loop_
_entity_poly.entity_id
_entity_poly.type
_entity_poly.pdbx_seq_one_letter_code
_entity_poly.pdbx_strand_id
1 'polypeptide(L)'
;MGKVRRIFGLLLIIVGVAIIVNVAYKKIVTSQKQNEILEVFESQLVDAKNNKEDENEPVKIEAINGHMPVAIIEIPSIKLKQPVVEGITEDVIKYFLGKFPESSMPGEVGNFAVAGHRVSDFTDAFINLYKVKTGDKVIVTTIDGRYTYEVDNSFIVDPEQVEVLEKADYEKITLITCTIGSKRRVIVTGRLIEKEEL
;
A
#
# COMPACT_ATOMS: atom_id res chain seq x y z
N MET A 1 22.74 -48.46 -5.31
CA MET A 1 22.57 -47.07 -5.83
C MET A 1 21.12 -46.60 -5.92
N GLY A 2 20.10 -47.44 -6.22
CA GLY A 2 18.71 -46.98 -6.37
C GLY A 2 18.01 -46.48 -5.11
N LYS A 3 18.26 -47.04 -3.93
CA LYS A 3 17.62 -46.61 -2.66
C LYS A 3 18.12 -45.25 -2.19
N VAL A 4 19.41 -44.97 -2.28
CA VAL A 4 20.01 -43.68 -1.89
C VAL A 4 19.46 -42.57 -2.76
N ARG A 5 19.36 -42.77 -4.10
CA ARG A 5 18.78 -41.80 -5.02
C ARG A 5 17.29 -41.47 -4.73
N ARG A 6 16.52 -42.52 -4.34
CA ARG A 6 15.11 -42.32 -3.94
C ARG A 6 14.98 -41.54 -2.64
N ILE A 7 15.80 -41.86 -1.64
CA ILE A 7 15.79 -41.15 -0.36
C ILE A 7 16.19 -39.68 -0.57
N PHE A 8 17.23 -39.39 -1.37
CA PHE A 8 17.65 -38.05 -1.70
C PHE A 8 16.57 -37.25 -2.45
N GLY A 9 15.90 -37.91 -3.42
CA GLY A 9 14.76 -37.29 -4.13
C GLY A 9 13.59 -36.95 -3.20
N LEU A 10 13.25 -37.89 -2.28
CA LEU A 10 12.20 -37.64 -1.29
C LEU A 10 12.55 -36.45 -0.36
N LEU A 11 13.81 -36.39 0.09
CA LEU A 11 14.27 -35.30 0.93
C LEU A 11 14.17 -33.93 0.24
N LEU A 12 14.54 -33.85 -1.05
CA LEU A 12 14.38 -32.63 -1.83
C LEU A 12 12.91 -32.21 -1.97
N ILE A 13 12.01 -33.17 -2.17
CA ILE A 13 10.56 -32.89 -2.23
C ILE A 13 10.08 -32.34 -0.89
N ILE A 14 10.46 -32.94 0.24
CA ILE A 14 10.05 -32.47 1.58
C ILE A 14 10.56 -31.05 1.81
N VAL A 15 11.82 -30.76 1.48
CA VAL A 15 12.38 -29.41 1.60
C VAL A 15 11.63 -28.42 0.71
N GLY A 16 11.35 -28.78 -0.55
CA GLY A 16 10.58 -27.93 -1.46
C GLY A 16 9.16 -27.63 -0.94
N VAL A 17 8.47 -28.63 -0.44
CA VAL A 17 7.14 -28.46 0.18
C VAL A 17 7.23 -27.57 1.43
N ALA A 18 8.21 -27.76 2.29
CA ALA A 18 8.42 -26.94 3.49
C ALA A 18 8.63 -25.46 3.15
N ILE A 19 9.40 -25.15 2.09
CA ILE A 19 9.59 -23.77 1.61
C ILE A 19 8.26 -23.18 1.13
N ILE A 20 7.51 -23.91 0.31
CA ILE A 20 6.21 -23.45 -0.21
C ILE A 20 5.24 -23.15 0.94
N VAL A 21 5.13 -24.08 1.90
CA VAL A 21 4.27 -23.92 3.08
C VAL A 21 4.69 -22.69 3.90
N ASN A 22 5.99 -22.48 4.10
CA ASN A 22 6.49 -21.31 4.83
C ASN A 22 6.11 -19.98 4.15
N VAL A 23 6.29 -19.89 2.83
CA VAL A 23 5.92 -18.67 2.07
C VAL A 23 4.41 -18.45 2.12
N ALA A 24 3.62 -19.51 1.90
CA ALA A 24 2.15 -19.42 1.98
C ALA A 24 1.69 -18.97 3.37
N TYR A 25 2.27 -19.50 4.44
CA TYR A 25 1.97 -19.09 5.81
C TYR A 25 2.26 -17.60 6.06
N LYS A 26 3.43 -17.11 5.62
CA LYS A 26 3.79 -15.69 5.75
C LYS A 26 2.76 -14.78 5.04
N LYS A 27 2.33 -15.13 3.81
CA LYS A 27 1.33 -14.35 3.06
C LYS A 27 -0.04 -14.36 3.72
N ILE A 28 -0.48 -15.50 4.29
CA ILE A 28 -1.74 -15.60 5.02
C ILE A 28 -1.71 -14.69 6.26
N VAL A 29 -0.63 -14.74 7.06
CA VAL A 29 -0.48 -13.88 8.24
C VAL A 29 -0.49 -12.40 7.85
N THR A 30 0.18 -12.03 6.75
CA THR A 30 0.17 -10.65 6.25
C THR A 30 -1.24 -10.21 5.84
N SER A 31 -1.96 -11.06 5.08
CA SER A 31 -3.33 -10.76 4.67
C SER A 31 -4.26 -10.57 5.89
N GLN A 32 -4.10 -11.37 6.93
CA GLN A 32 -4.85 -11.19 8.18
C GLN A 32 -4.56 -9.84 8.84
N LYS A 33 -3.28 -9.45 8.95
CA LYS A 33 -2.89 -8.13 9.50
C LYS A 33 -3.42 -6.96 8.66
N GLN A 34 -3.37 -7.08 7.34
CA GLN A 34 -3.91 -6.06 6.43
C GLN A 34 -5.42 -5.94 6.57
N ASN A 35 -6.14 -7.07 6.62
CA ASN A 35 -7.59 -7.08 6.80
C ASN A 35 -8.01 -6.51 8.16
N GLU A 36 -7.28 -6.84 9.22
CA GLU A 36 -7.53 -6.30 10.55
C GLU A 36 -7.43 -4.76 10.56
N ILE A 37 -6.37 -4.20 9.97
CA ILE A 37 -6.23 -2.73 9.85
C ILE A 37 -7.34 -2.16 8.99
N LEU A 38 -7.70 -2.80 7.86
CA LEU A 38 -8.79 -2.36 7.00
C LEU A 38 -10.11 -2.31 7.75
N GLU A 39 -10.51 -3.41 8.40
CA GLU A 39 -11.79 -3.53 9.10
C GLU A 39 -11.91 -2.54 10.26
N VAL A 40 -10.86 -2.43 11.09
CA VAL A 40 -10.86 -1.50 12.23
C VAL A 40 -10.85 -0.05 11.73
N PHE A 41 -10.05 0.26 10.73
CA PHE A 41 -10.01 1.63 10.18
C PHE A 41 -11.33 1.99 9.48
N GLU A 42 -11.94 1.09 8.73
CA GLU A 42 -13.27 1.28 8.15
C GLU A 42 -14.34 1.52 9.24
N SER A 43 -14.27 0.81 10.37
CA SER A 43 -15.18 1.07 11.49
C SER A 43 -14.97 2.46 12.09
N GLN A 44 -13.71 2.90 12.26
CA GLN A 44 -13.40 4.25 12.73
C GLN A 44 -13.89 5.34 11.75
N LEU A 45 -13.84 5.10 10.44
CA LEU A 45 -14.39 6.00 9.43
C LEU A 45 -15.93 6.12 9.55
N VAL A 46 -16.62 5.01 9.79
CA VAL A 46 -18.08 5.01 9.98
C VAL A 46 -18.45 5.74 11.28
N ASP A 47 -17.73 5.48 12.37
CA ASP A 47 -17.96 6.15 13.66
C ASP A 47 -17.68 7.65 13.54
N ALA A 48 -16.62 8.04 12.81
CA ALA A 48 -16.31 9.43 12.52
C ALA A 48 -17.45 10.15 11.80
N LYS A 49 -18.01 9.48 10.79
CA LYS A 49 -19.14 10.02 10.03
C LYS A 49 -20.40 10.20 10.88
N ASN A 50 -20.68 9.23 11.74
CA ASN A 50 -21.86 9.27 12.63
C ASN A 50 -21.73 10.31 13.75
N ASN A 51 -20.50 10.57 14.22
CA ASN A 51 -20.21 11.48 15.33
C ASN A 51 -20.01 12.94 14.90
N LYS A 52 -19.95 13.23 13.59
CA LYS A 52 -19.89 14.63 13.09
C LYS A 52 -21.14 15.46 13.43
N GLU A 53 -22.23 14.83 13.90
CA GLU A 53 -23.40 15.54 14.42
C GLU A 53 -23.16 16.19 15.81
N ASP A 54 -22.10 15.79 16.53
CA ASP A 54 -21.65 16.40 17.79
C ASP A 54 -20.34 17.19 17.55
N GLU A 55 -20.45 18.49 17.30
CA GLU A 55 -19.38 19.41 16.84
C GLU A 55 -18.17 19.57 17.78
N ASN A 56 -17.97 18.81 18.85
CA ASN A 56 -17.03 19.17 19.91
C ASN A 56 -15.85 18.23 20.19
N GLU A 57 -15.72 17.08 19.52
CA GLU A 57 -14.51 16.27 19.69
C GLU A 57 -13.91 15.86 18.34
N PRO A 58 -12.62 16.17 18.09
CA PRO A 58 -11.93 15.67 16.89
C PRO A 58 -11.89 14.13 16.95
N VAL A 59 -12.39 13.48 15.91
CA VAL A 59 -12.32 12.02 15.81
C VAL A 59 -10.86 11.59 15.82
N LYS A 60 -10.47 10.88 16.85
CA LYS A 60 -9.11 10.43 17.07
C LYS A 60 -8.91 9.05 16.44
N ILE A 61 -8.06 8.99 15.39
CA ILE A 61 -7.60 7.71 14.87
C ILE A 61 -6.65 7.08 15.90
N GLU A 62 -6.92 5.83 16.24
CA GLU A 62 -6.05 5.07 17.13
C GLU A 62 -5.09 4.16 16.35
N ALA A 63 -3.89 3.99 16.87
CA ALA A 63 -2.94 3.05 16.32
C ALA A 63 -3.46 1.61 16.46
N ILE A 64 -3.39 0.84 15.39
CA ILE A 64 -3.80 -0.56 15.34
C ILE A 64 -2.54 -1.42 15.33
N ASN A 65 -2.35 -2.22 16.38
CA ASN A 65 -1.15 -3.07 16.53
C ASN A 65 0.19 -2.31 16.38
N GLY A 66 0.23 -1.06 16.86
CA GLY A 66 1.42 -0.20 16.78
C GLY A 66 1.62 0.50 15.44
N HIS A 67 0.70 0.34 14.49
CA HIS A 67 0.71 1.03 13.19
C HIS A 67 -0.39 2.10 13.16
N MET A 68 -0.04 3.32 12.74
CA MET A 68 -0.99 4.41 12.58
C MET A 68 -1.59 4.36 11.15
N PRO A 69 -2.87 3.97 10.99
CA PRO A 69 -3.51 4.01 9.69
C PRO A 69 -3.71 5.46 9.25
N VAL A 70 -3.46 5.72 7.98
CA VAL A 70 -3.58 7.05 7.36
C VAL A 70 -4.72 7.09 6.37
N ALA A 71 -4.82 6.05 5.54
CA ALA A 71 -5.79 5.99 4.46
C ALA A 71 -6.04 4.55 4.00
N ILE A 72 -7.09 4.38 3.20
CA ILE A 72 -7.29 3.20 2.35
C ILE A 72 -7.09 3.64 0.90
N ILE A 73 -6.23 2.95 0.16
CA ILE A 73 -6.06 3.15 -1.28
C ILE A 73 -6.79 2.06 -2.05
N GLU A 74 -7.60 2.48 -3.02
CA GLU A 74 -8.24 1.61 -4.00
C GLU A 74 -7.82 2.00 -5.42
N ILE A 75 -7.40 1.02 -6.23
CA ILE A 75 -7.10 1.19 -7.64
C ILE A 75 -7.88 0.13 -8.42
N PRO A 76 -9.10 0.45 -8.91
CA PRO A 76 -10.01 -0.52 -9.50
C PRO A 76 -9.43 -1.24 -10.71
N SER A 77 -8.66 -0.56 -11.55
CA SER A 77 -8.05 -1.13 -12.78
C SER A 77 -7.13 -2.32 -12.52
N ILE A 78 -6.55 -2.40 -11.31
CA ILE A 78 -5.69 -3.51 -10.90
C ILE A 78 -6.25 -4.31 -9.71
N LYS A 79 -7.50 -4.03 -9.32
CA LYS A 79 -8.22 -4.66 -8.20
C LYS A 79 -7.44 -4.56 -6.88
N LEU A 80 -6.81 -3.42 -6.65
CA LEU A 80 -6.11 -3.12 -5.41
C LEU A 80 -7.08 -2.47 -4.41
N LYS A 81 -7.08 -2.93 -3.17
CA LYS A 81 -7.60 -2.25 -1.99
C LYS A 81 -6.67 -2.57 -0.83
N GLN A 82 -5.98 -1.58 -0.28
CA GLN A 82 -4.96 -1.76 0.74
C GLN A 82 -4.95 -0.62 1.75
N PRO A 83 -4.69 -0.91 3.04
CA PRO A 83 -4.44 0.13 4.02
C PRO A 83 -3.08 0.78 3.78
N VAL A 84 -3.02 2.08 4.05
CA VAL A 84 -1.79 2.86 4.11
C VAL A 84 -1.55 3.24 5.56
N VAL A 85 -0.36 3.00 6.06
CA VAL A 85 0.05 3.39 7.41
C VAL A 85 1.16 4.43 7.34
N GLU A 86 1.36 5.17 8.43
CA GLU A 86 2.40 6.19 8.53
C GLU A 86 3.79 5.56 8.54
N GLY A 87 4.72 6.13 7.77
CA GLY A 87 6.11 5.74 7.71
C GLY A 87 6.45 4.72 6.63
N ILE A 88 7.76 4.59 6.37
CA ILE A 88 8.34 3.69 5.37
C ILE A 88 9.44 2.80 5.99
N THR A 89 9.38 2.55 7.30
CA THR A 89 10.31 1.65 7.98
C THR A 89 10.17 0.23 7.47
N GLU A 90 11.17 -0.62 7.72
CA GLU A 90 11.14 -2.02 7.31
C GLU A 90 9.90 -2.75 7.85
N ASP A 91 9.53 -2.51 9.10
CA ASP A 91 8.34 -3.11 9.73
C ASP A 91 7.03 -2.69 9.05
N VAL A 92 6.93 -1.45 8.58
CA VAL A 92 5.77 -0.97 7.82
C VAL A 92 5.73 -1.60 6.45
N ILE A 93 6.77 -1.39 5.64
CA ILE A 93 6.80 -1.83 4.24
C ILE A 93 6.72 -3.35 4.10
N LYS A 94 7.16 -4.08 5.11
CA LYS A 94 7.08 -5.54 5.14
C LYS A 94 5.64 -6.06 4.98
N TYR A 95 4.66 -5.36 5.54
CA TYR A 95 3.27 -5.81 5.60
C TYR A 95 2.28 -4.91 4.88
N PHE A 96 2.54 -3.60 4.81
CA PHE A 96 1.60 -2.57 4.41
C PHE A 96 2.14 -1.68 3.29
N LEU A 97 1.28 -0.81 2.79
CA LEU A 97 1.70 0.38 2.09
C LEU A 97 2.08 1.44 3.13
N GLY A 98 3.20 2.14 2.91
CA GLY A 98 3.71 3.17 3.80
C GLY A 98 3.63 4.55 3.18
N LYS A 99 3.08 5.51 3.92
CA LYS A 99 3.15 6.93 3.57
C LYS A 99 4.54 7.46 3.93
N PHE A 100 5.16 8.23 3.04
CA PHE A 100 6.37 8.98 3.37
C PHE A 100 6.07 10.04 4.43
N PRO A 101 6.81 10.09 5.56
CA PRO A 101 6.51 11.02 6.66
C PRO A 101 6.47 12.49 6.22
N GLU A 102 7.38 12.88 5.32
CA GLU A 102 7.50 14.26 4.83
C GLU A 102 6.49 14.61 3.72
N SER A 103 5.67 13.66 3.29
CA SER A 103 4.68 13.88 2.24
C SER A 103 3.40 14.49 2.81
N SER A 104 2.67 15.24 1.96
CA SER A 104 1.38 15.85 2.31
C SER A 104 0.33 14.78 2.63
N MET A 105 -0.76 15.17 3.28
CA MET A 105 -1.93 14.32 3.45
C MET A 105 -2.77 14.29 2.15
N PRO A 106 -3.63 13.27 1.96
CA PRO A 106 -4.53 13.24 0.82
C PRO A 106 -5.42 14.49 0.76
N GLY A 107 -5.53 15.10 -0.43
CA GLY A 107 -6.34 16.29 -0.64
C GLY A 107 -5.70 17.62 -0.25
N GLU A 108 -4.47 17.60 0.27
CA GLU A 108 -3.68 18.82 0.50
C GLU A 108 -2.83 19.17 -0.72
N VAL A 109 -2.60 20.46 -0.94
CA VAL A 109 -1.61 20.94 -1.91
C VAL A 109 -0.23 20.39 -1.53
N GLY A 110 0.42 19.74 -2.47
CA GLY A 110 1.68 19.04 -2.27
C GLY A 110 1.66 17.66 -2.88
N ASN A 111 2.39 16.71 -2.30
CA ASN A 111 2.53 15.36 -2.85
C ASN A 111 2.24 14.31 -1.77
N PHE A 112 1.12 13.62 -1.88
CA PHE A 112 0.82 12.43 -1.07
C PHE A 112 1.58 11.24 -1.65
N ALA A 113 2.69 10.86 -1.03
CA ALA A 113 3.58 9.82 -1.54
C ALA A 113 3.47 8.53 -0.72
N VAL A 114 3.29 7.41 -1.43
CA VAL A 114 3.09 6.08 -0.83
C VAL A 114 4.01 5.07 -1.49
N ALA A 115 4.74 4.31 -0.68
CA ALA A 115 5.57 3.20 -1.12
C ALA A 115 4.98 1.84 -0.72
N GLY A 116 5.27 0.84 -1.52
CA GLY A 116 4.93 -0.55 -1.21
C GLY A 116 5.80 -1.54 -1.97
N HIS A 117 5.98 -2.73 -1.41
CA HIS A 117 6.67 -3.79 -2.11
C HIS A 117 5.91 -4.22 -3.37
N ARG A 118 6.66 -4.45 -4.45
CA ARG A 118 6.12 -5.14 -5.62
C ARG A 118 5.81 -6.59 -5.27
N VAL A 119 6.82 -7.32 -4.80
CA VAL A 119 6.73 -8.72 -4.36
C VAL A 119 7.73 -8.91 -3.22
N SER A 120 7.29 -9.53 -2.15
CA SER A 120 8.16 -10.01 -1.08
C SER A 120 7.64 -11.36 -0.56
N ASP A 121 8.36 -11.97 0.36
CA ASP A 121 7.88 -13.16 1.07
C ASP A 121 6.57 -12.91 1.84
N PHE A 122 6.25 -11.65 2.11
CA PHE A 122 5.13 -11.25 2.96
C PHE A 122 3.99 -10.63 2.13
N THR A 123 4.25 -9.63 1.31
CA THR A 123 3.21 -8.90 0.58
C THR A 123 3.51 -8.75 -0.90
N ASP A 124 2.45 -8.71 -1.71
CA ASP A 124 2.47 -8.41 -3.14
C ASP A 124 1.62 -7.16 -3.42
N ALA A 125 1.55 -6.21 -2.47
CA ALA A 125 0.62 -5.09 -2.50
C ALA A 125 0.66 -4.32 -3.83
N PHE A 126 1.85 -3.96 -4.33
CA PHE A 126 2.01 -3.25 -5.59
C PHE A 126 2.51 -4.13 -6.76
N ILE A 127 2.22 -5.44 -6.74
CA ILE A 127 2.65 -6.38 -7.80
C ILE A 127 2.17 -5.93 -9.19
N ASN A 128 0.99 -5.34 -9.28
CA ASN A 128 0.35 -4.91 -10.53
C ASN A 128 0.44 -3.40 -10.79
N LEU A 129 1.14 -2.61 -9.97
CA LEU A 129 1.21 -1.15 -10.13
C LEU A 129 1.72 -0.74 -11.51
N TYR A 130 2.61 -1.51 -12.12
CA TYR A 130 3.13 -1.28 -13.47
C TYR A 130 2.08 -1.37 -14.59
N LYS A 131 0.88 -1.88 -14.29
CA LYS A 131 -0.25 -1.98 -15.24
C LYS A 131 -1.15 -0.74 -15.24
N VAL A 132 -1.00 0.11 -14.23
CA VAL A 132 -1.77 1.35 -14.12
C VAL A 132 -1.38 2.29 -15.25
N LYS A 133 -2.37 2.92 -15.86
CA LYS A 133 -2.22 3.79 -17.04
C LYS A 133 -2.81 5.16 -16.76
N THR A 134 -2.38 6.14 -17.56
CA THR A 134 -3.01 7.46 -17.61
C THR A 134 -4.51 7.35 -17.82
N GLY A 135 -5.28 8.09 -17.02
CA GLY A 135 -6.74 8.06 -16.94
C GLY A 135 -7.32 7.05 -15.95
N ASP A 136 -6.53 6.12 -15.41
CA ASP A 136 -6.98 5.26 -14.32
C ASP A 136 -7.24 6.08 -13.05
N LYS A 137 -8.12 5.57 -12.17
CA LYS A 137 -8.47 6.24 -10.92
C LYS A 137 -7.71 5.61 -9.75
N VAL A 138 -7.21 6.47 -8.86
CA VAL A 138 -6.71 6.11 -7.54
C VAL A 138 -7.61 6.78 -6.52
N ILE A 139 -8.32 5.99 -5.73
CA ILE A 139 -9.26 6.46 -4.72
C ILE A 139 -8.58 6.32 -3.37
N VAL A 140 -8.54 7.40 -2.61
CA VAL A 140 -7.94 7.46 -1.27
C VAL A 140 -9.00 7.88 -0.28
N THR A 141 -9.32 7.02 0.67
CA THR A 141 -10.30 7.31 1.73
C THR A 141 -9.56 7.53 3.04
N THR A 142 -9.81 8.66 3.68
CA THR A 142 -9.30 9.04 5.00
C THR A 142 -10.46 9.36 5.92
N ILE A 143 -10.17 9.72 7.17
CA ILE A 143 -11.18 10.19 8.13
C ILE A 143 -11.83 11.51 7.71
N ASP A 144 -11.13 12.35 6.93
CA ASP A 144 -11.61 13.66 6.53
C ASP A 144 -12.43 13.62 5.24
N GLY A 145 -12.25 12.58 4.42
CA GLY A 145 -12.94 12.50 3.13
C GLY A 145 -12.45 11.40 2.21
N ARG A 146 -13.05 11.39 1.04
CA ARG A 146 -12.69 10.53 -0.09
C ARG A 146 -12.14 11.38 -1.22
N TYR A 147 -10.97 11.04 -1.70
CA TYR A 147 -10.20 11.77 -2.68
C TYR A 147 -9.98 10.90 -3.91
N THR A 148 -10.46 11.34 -5.06
CA THR A 148 -10.24 10.63 -6.33
C THR A 148 -9.17 11.35 -7.13
N TYR A 149 -8.07 10.66 -7.37
CA TYR A 149 -6.98 11.11 -8.24
C TYR A 149 -7.10 10.44 -9.59
N GLU A 150 -6.86 11.18 -10.67
CA GLU A 150 -6.68 10.64 -12.00
C GLU A 150 -5.19 10.51 -12.30
N VAL A 151 -4.78 9.33 -12.73
CA VAL A 151 -3.39 9.06 -13.10
C VAL A 151 -3.01 9.88 -14.32
N ASP A 152 -1.98 10.71 -14.21
CA ASP A 152 -1.44 11.53 -15.29
C ASP A 152 -0.20 10.90 -15.92
N ASN A 153 0.60 10.12 -15.16
CA ASN A 153 1.79 9.48 -15.70
C ASN A 153 2.13 8.16 -14.98
N SER A 154 2.80 7.25 -15.73
CA SER A 154 3.37 6.01 -15.21
C SER A 154 4.72 5.77 -15.90
N PHE A 155 5.80 5.77 -15.13
CA PHE A 155 7.16 5.73 -15.67
C PHE A 155 8.12 5.00 -14.73
N ILE A 156 9.36 4.81 -15.19
CA ILE A 156 10.41 4.11 -14.45
C ILE A 156 11.58 5.05 -14.22
N VAL A 157 12.08 5.09 -12.99
CA VAL A 157 13.23 5.89 -12.57
C VAL A 157 14.29 5.02 -11.88
N ASP A 158 15.51 5.54 -11.81
CA ASP A 158 16.56 4.96 -10.98
C ASP A 158 16.31 5.29 -9.49
N PRO A 159 16.79 4.46 -8.55
CA PRO A 159 16.50 4.62 -7.13
C PRO A 159 16.94 5.97 -6.52
N GLU A 160 17.93 6.60 -7.12
CA GLU A 160 18.52 7.87 -6.73
C GLU A 160 17.69 9.09 -7.16
N GLN A 161 16.73 8.90 -8.07
CA GLN A 161 15.84 9.98 -8.56
C GLN A 161 14.73 10.26 -7.56
N VAL A 162 15.08 11.00 -6.51
CA VAL A 162 14.17 11.33 -5.39
C VAL A 162 13.27 12.53 -5.69
N GLU A 163 13.47 13.22 -6.80
CA GLU A 163 12.68 14.37 -7.25
C GLU A 163 11.19 14.02 -7.44
N VAL A 164 10.88 12.73 -7.63
CA VAL A 164 9.50 12.22 -7.69
C VAL A 164 8.73 12.46 -6.39
N LEU A 165 9.43 12.65 -5.26
CA LEU A 165 8.86 12.91 -3.94
C LEU A 165 8.68 14.40 -3.65
N GLU A 166 9.22 15.31 -4.47
CA GLU A 166 9.13 16.74 -4.26
C GLU A 166 7.67 17.20 -4.16
N LYS A 167 7.47 18.24 -3.36
CA LYS A 167 6.18 18.89 -3.21
C LYS A 167 5.75 19.49 -4.55
N ALA A 168 4.47 19.36 -4.84
CA ALA A 168 3.82 20.03 -5.97
C ALA A 168 3.06 21.27 -5.49
N ASP A 169 2.73 22.16 -6.40
CA ASP A 169 1.87 23.33 -6.19
C ASP A 169 0.37 23.03 -6.41
N TYR A 170 0.06 21.76 -6.51
CA TYR A 170 -1.31 21.20 -6.64
C TYR A 170 -1.39 19.90 -5.83
N GLU A 171 -2.59 19.35 -5.70
CA GLU A 171 -2.85 18.09 -5.00
C GLU A 171 -2.40 16.90 -5.86
N LYS A 172 -1.21 16.41 -5.57
CA LYS A 172 -0.56 15.30 -6.27
C LYS A 172 -0.59 14.03 -5.44
N ILE A 173 -0.71 12.88 -6.10
CA ILE A 173 -0.38 11.56 -5.55
C ILE A 173 0.82 10.96 -6.27
N THR A 174 1.68 10.26 -5.53
CA THR A 174 2.82 9.49 -6.07
C THR A 174 2.84 8.10 -5.44
N LEU A 175 2.68 7.05 -6.26
CA LEU A 175 2.78 5.66 -5.82
C LEU A 175 4.09 5.06 -6.32
N ILE A 176 4.80 4.34 -5.44
CA ILE A 176 6.17 3.90 -5.67
C ILE A 176 6.32 2.43 -5.36
N THR A 177 6.87 1.67 -6.31
CA THR A 177 7.29 0.29 -6.09
C THR A 177 8.55 -0.06 -6.87
N CYS A 178 9.10 -1.25 -6.61
CA CYS A 178 10.27 -1.75 -7.35
C CYS A 178 9.89 -2.33 -8.72
N THR A 179 10.79 -2.25 -9.69
CA THR A 179 10.73 -3.06 -10.92
C THR A 179 11.02 -4.53 -10.62
N ILE A 180 10.81 -5.43 -11.59
CA ILE A 180 11.30 -6.82 -11.50
C ILE A 180 12.82 -6.78 -11.30
N GLY A 181 13.31 -7.51 -10.29
CA GLY A 181 14.73 -7.52 -9.93
C GLY A 181 15.16 -6.31 -9.10
N SER A 182 14.24 -5.44 -8.70
CA SER A 182 14.42 -4.32 -7.73
C SER A 182 15.50 -3.28 -8.11
N LYS A 183 15.94 -3.25 -9.38
CA LYS A 183 16.99 -2.34 -9.82
C LYS A 183 16.51 -0.89 -9.99
N ARG A 184 15.25 -0.71 -10.37
CA ARG A 184 14.64 0.60 -10.60
C ARG A 184 13.30 0.70 -9.88
N ARG A 185 12.65 1.87 -9.96
CA ARG A 185 11.35 2.14 -9.37
C ARG A 185 10.30 2.36 -10.45
N VAL A 186 9.13 1.76 -10.26
CA VAL A 186 7.90 2.12 -10.99
C VAL A 186 7.24 3.24 -10.21
N ILE A 187 6.98 4.34 -10.89
CA ILE A 187 6.32 5.52 -10.35
C ILE A 187 4.99 5.69 -11.09
N VAL A 188 3.93 5.90 -10.32
CA VAL A 188 2.62 6.31 -10.85
C VAL A 188 2.28 7.64 -10.17
N THR A 189 2.02 8.68 -10.96
CA THR A 189 1.58 9.98 -10.47
C THR A 189 0.15 10.26 -10.91
N GLY A 190 -0.53 11.13 -10.17
CA GLY A 190 -1.88 11.58 -10.51
C GLY A 190 -2.24 12.89 -9.84
N ARG A 191 -3.31 13.52 -10.35
CA ARG A 191 -3.87 14.77 -9.84
C ARG A 191 -5.24 14.54 -9.22
N LEU A 192 -5.54 15.25 -8.15
CA LEU A 192 -6.86 15.25 -7.56
C LEU A 192 -7.87 15.82 -8.57
N ILE A 193 -8.98 15.09 -8.75
CA ILE A 193 -10.08 15.49 -9.64
C ILE A 193 -11.41 15.60 -8.90
N GLU A 194 -11.51 14.96 -7.74
CA GLU A 194 -12.74 14.93 -6.94
C GLU A 194 -12.43 14.80 -5.46
N LYS A 195 -13.11 15.58 -4.63
CA LYS A 195 -13.05 15.56 -3.19
C LYS A 195 -14.47 15.46 -2.62
N GLU A 196 -14.73 14.42 -1.85
CA GLU A 196 -15.96 14.22 -1.09
C GLU A 196 -15.61 14.28 0.40
N GLU A 197 -16.20 15.19 1.14
CA GLU A 197 -16.08 15.23 2.61
C GLU A 197 -16.99 14.15 3.21
N LEU A 198 -16.48 13.40 4.19
CA LEU A 198 -17.24 12.35 4.90
C LEU A 198 -18.12 12.96 5.98
#